data_16e1ea91d42eaf0456f6dc2f1b99b1b5
#
_entry.id   16e1ea91d42eaf0456f6dc2f1b99b1b5
#
_cell.length_a   1.000
_cell.length_b   1.000
_cell.length_c   1.000
_cell.angle_alpha   90.00
_cell.angle_beta   90.00
_cell.angle_gamma   90.00
#
_symmetry.space_group_name_H-M   'P 1'
#
loop_
_entity.id
_entity.type
_entity.pdbx_description
1 polymer ?
#
loop_
_entity_poly.entity_id
_entity_poly.type
_entity_poly.pdbx_seq_one_letter_code
_entity_poly.pdbx_strand_id
1 'polypeptide(L)'
;MSAAPVLIRHYTDPSCPWAFSAERQRLRLLWLYGEQIDWELHMVVLSETVPEDFPPERLSHAYRRLALMYGMPIDWSERVRVAPSIRACRALVATRLRWPEREAAMLRRLRVLNFAGELLDDSDTLEHAAEQAGLPVAELAAWADAPEVEAALREDMVGARSPSPASRAQDSGGLRPPSPDASRSVYPPVTGPEEERRYTCPSYELLRATPPPADWPTAQRVDLPGFRPVEAYEAAIANLAPELTRRPDPASVQEVLAWAGIPLATAEVAAVCDLEQPEVRGELARAAAFEPVGVDGYWSLG
;
A
#
# COMPACT_ATOMS: atom_id res chain seq x y z
N MET A 1 -4.26 -1.58 -26.18
CA MET A 1 -3.46 -0.51 -25.54
C MET A 1 -2.05 -1.07 -25.36
N SER A 2 -1.00 -0.31 -25.60
CA SER A 2 0.39 -0.74 -25.34
C SER A 2 0.56 -0.85 -23.81
N ALA A 3 1.26 -1.88 -23.33
CA ALA A 3 1.60 -1.99 -21.91
C ALA A 3 2.47 -0.79 -21.49
N ALA A 4 2.31 -0.31 -20.26
CA ALA A 4 3.16 0.75 -19.73
C ALA A 4 4.65 0.31 -19.75
N PRO A 5 5.59 1.23 -19.97
CA PRO A 5 7.02 0.90 -20.03
C PRO A 5 7.58 0.31 -18.74
N VAL A 6 7.01 0.67 -17.60
CA VAL A 6 7.42 0.18 -16.27
C VAL A 6 6.25 -0.48 -15.57
N LEU A 7 6.48 -1.67 -15.01
CA LEU A 7 5.58 -2.36 -14.10
C LEU A 7 6.16 -2.31 -12.68
N ILE A 8 5.36 -1.88 -11.71
CA ILE A 8 5.72 -1.92 -10.30
C ILE A 8 4.89 -3.00 -9.59
N ARG A 9 5.53 -4.07 -9.15
CA ARG A 9 4.95 -5.03 -8.24
C ARG A 9 5.06 -4.52 -6.82
N HIS A 10 3.93 -4.40 -6.16
CA HIS A 10 3.81 -3.86 -4.81
C HIS A 10 3.36 -4.96 -3.85
N TYR A 11 4.28 -5.44 -3.04
CA TYR A 11 4.01 -6.37 -1.95
C TYR A 11 3.45 -5.62 -0.75
N THR A 12 2.20 -5.89 -0.42
CA THR A 12 1.44 -5.08 0.52
C THR A 12 0.42 -5.87 1.34
N ASP A 13 -0.20 -5.19 2.31
CA ASP A 13 -1.29 -5.71 3.14
C ASP A 13 -2.15 -4.51 3.61
N PRO A 14 -3.48 -4.61 3.60
CA PRO A 14 -4.36 -3.53 4.04
C PRO A 14 -4.20 -3.15 5.52
N SER A 15 -3.74 -4.07 6.38
CA SER A 15 -3.52 -3.83 7.80
C SER A 15 -2.18 -3.15 8.11
N CYS A 16 -1.27 -3.05 7.13
CA CYS A 16 0.08 -2.58 7.38
C CYS A 16 0.17 -1.05 7.49
N PRO A 17 0.49 -0.47 8.65
CA PRO A 17 0.59 0.98 8.80
C PRO A 17 1.78 1.59 8.05
N TRP A 18 2.86 0.81 7.84
CA TRP A 18 3.97 1.24 6.99
C TRP A 18 3.57 1.35 5.52
N ALA A 19 2.80 0.36 5.02
CA ALA A 19 2.30 0.38 3.66
C ALA A 19 1.26 1.51 3.46
N PHE A 20 0.44 1.79 4.47
CA PHE A 20 -0.45 2.95 4.47
C PHE A 20 0.34 4.26 4.45
N SER A 21 1.39 4.38 5.27
CA SER A 21 2.27 5.55 5.27
C SER A 21 3.04 5.74 3.95
N ALA A 22 3.18 4.70 3.14
CA ALA A 22 3.82 4.75 1.83
C ALA A 22 2.87 5.18 0.69
N GLU A 23 1.57 5.32 0.93
CA GLU A 23 0.62 5.81 -0.09
C GLU A 23 1.03 7.18 -0.64
N ARG A 24 1.61 8.03 0.18
CA ARG A 24 2.12 9.33 -0.22
C ARG A 24 3.18 9.22 -1.34
N GLN A 25 4.10 8.24 -1.26
CA GLN A 25 5.08 8.00 -2.33
C GLN A 25 4.41 7.47 -3.60
N ARG A 26 3.45 6.54 -3.44
CA ARG A 26 2.70 6.00 -4.57
C ARG A 26 1.92 7.10 -5.30
N LEU A 27 1.25 7.98 -4.58
CA LEU A 27 0.52 9.11 -5.17
C LEU A 27 1.46 10.09 -5.89
N ARG A 28 2.64 10.37 -5.31
CA ARG A 28 3.67 11.17 -6.00
C ARG A 28 4.08 10.54 -7.32
N LEU A 29 4.34 9.23 -7.35
CA LEU A 29 4.72 8.52 -8.58
C LEU A 29 3.57 8.50 -9.61
N LEU A 30 2.34 8.32 -9.17
CA LEU A 30 1.15 8.40 -10.04
C LEU A 30 0.98 9.81 -10.63
N TRP A 31 1.24 10.86 -9.85
CA TRP A 31 1.23 12.22 -10.35
C TRP A 31 2.30 12.44 -11.43
N LEU A 32 3.53 12.01 -11.14
CA LEU A 32 4.70 12.27 -12.00
C LEU A 32 4.66 11.48 -13.31
N TYR A 33 4.23 10.24 -13.28
CA TYR A 33 4.37 9.31 -14.42
C TYR A 33 3.04 8.80 -14.99
N GLY A 34 1.96 8.86 -14.22
CA GLY A 34 0.62 8.48 -14.68
C GLY A 34 0.57 7.08 -15.31
N GLU A 35 0.00 7.00 -16.51
CA GLU A 35 -0.18 5.76 -17.28
C GLU A 35 1.14 5.18 -17.86
N GLN A 36 2.28 5.84 -17.61
CA GLN A 36 3.59 5.30 -17.99
C GLN A 36 4.08 4.21 -17.01
N ILE A 37 3.37 4.04 -15.90
CA ILE A 37 3.66 3.01 -14.88
C ILE A 37 2.41 2.20 -14.61
N ASP A 38 2.50 0.89 -14.80
CA ASP A 38 1.50 -0.07 -14.34
C ASP A 38 1.81 -0.54 -12.91
N TRP A 39 0.76 -0.84 -12.14
CA TRP A 39 0.86 -1.34 -10.76
C TRP A 39 0.21 -2.70 -10.66
N GLU A 40 0.93 -3.64 -10.03
CA GLU A 40 0.46 -4.97 -9.73
C GLU A 40 0.56 -5.19 -8.22
N LEU A 41 -0.55 -5.42 -7.53
CA LEU A 41 -0.56 -5.65 -6.09
C LEU A 41 -0.33 -7.13 -5.79
N HIS A 42 0.47 -7.42 -4.77
CA HIS A 42 0.70 -8.75 -4.23
C HIS A 42 0.42 -8.76 -2.73
N MET A 43 -0.49 -9.61 -2.30
CA MET A 43 -0.88 -9.69 -0.89
C MET A 43 0.16 -10.48 -0.09
N VAL A 44 0.74 -9.84 0.91
CA VAL A 44 1.69 -10.51 1.82
C VAL A 44 0.97 -11.39 2.83
N VAL A 45 -0.23 -11.02 3.20
CA VAL A 45 -1.02 -11.59 4.31
C VAL A 45 -0.21 -11.61 5.59
N LEU A 46 -0.24 -10.49 6.30
CA LEU A 46 0.52 -10.31 7.54
C LEU A 46 0.00 -11.17 8.68
N SER A 47 -1.30 -11.44 8.69
CA SER A 47 -1.92 -12.31 9.70
C SER A 47 -3.07 -13.12 9.11
N GLU A 48 -2.99 -14.44 9.24
CA GLU A 48 -4.10 -15.36 8.97
C GLU A 48 -4.98 -15.53 10.20
N THR A 49 -4.35 -15.53 11.37
CA THR A 49 -4.99 -15.57 12.68
C THR A 49 -4.30 -14.60 13.63
N VAL A 50 -4.97 -14.22 14.70
CA VAL A 50 -4.41 -13.43 15.80
C VAL A 50 -4.59 -14.21 17.09
N PRO A 51 -3.54 -14.37 17.93
CA PRO A 51 -3.68 -14.97 19.24
C PRO A 51 -4.72 -14.23 20.09
N GLU A 52 -5.55 -14.97 20.83
CA GLU A 52 -6.60 -14.39 21.70
C GLU A 52 -6.02 -13.46 22.77
N ASP A 53 -4.83 -13.77 23.26
CA ASP A 53 -4.12 -13.01 24.30
C ASP A 53 -3.23 -11.88 23.73
N PHE A 54 -3.32 -11.59 22.43
CA PHE A 54 -2.54 -10.50 21.84
C PHE A 54 -3.02 -9.14 22.36
N PRO A 55 -2.16 -8.36 23.03
CA PRO A 55 -2.56 -7.12 23.65
C PRO A 55 -2.75 -6.00 22.59
N PRO A 56 -3.99 -5.47 22.42
CA PRO A 56 -4.28 -4.44 21.40
C PRO A 56 -3.46 -3.15 21.59
N GLU A 57 -3.07 -2.82 22.82
CA GLU A 57 -2.27 -1.62 23.13
C GLU A 57 -0.90 -1.60 22.44
N ARG A 58 -0.37 -2.76 22.05
CA ARG A 58 0.86 -2.83 21.24
C ARG A 58 0.70 -2.17 19.88
N LEU A 59 -0.48 -2.33 19.27
CA LEU A 59 -0.78 -1.66 18.00
C LEU A 59 -0.93 -0.16 18.21
N SER A 60 -1.61 0.28 19.25
CA SER A 60 -1.81 1.69 19.59
C SER A 60 -0.48 2.44 19.67
N HIS A 61 0.52 1.86 20.37
CA HIS A 61 1.86 2.45 20.44
C HIS A 61 2.56 2.54 19.08
N ALA A 62 2.48 1.49 18.27
CA ALA A 62 3.08 1.47 16.93
C ALA A 62 2.38 2.46 16.00
N TYR A 63 1.06 2.51 16.03
CA TYR A 63 0.24 3.42 15.23
C TYR A 63 0.50 4.89 15.58
N ARG A 64 0.53 5.21 16.87
CA ARG A 64 0.87 6.56 17.33
C ARG A 64 2.24 7.01 16.81
N ARG A 65 3.25 6.15 16.93
CA ARG A 65 4.60 6.47 16.44
C ARG A 65 4.61 6.75 14.95
N LEU A 66 3.93 5.92 14.13
CA LEU A 66 3.90 6.08 12.68
C LEU A 66 3.06 7.28 12.24
N ALA A 67 1.92 7.51 12.89
CA ALA A 67 1.09 8.70 12.63
C ALA A 67 1.89 9.99 12.85
N LEU A 68 2.60 10.10 13.98
CA LEU A 68 3.44 11.27 14.29
C LEU A 68 4.67 11.39 13.37
N MET A 69 5.22 10.27 12.92
CA MET A 69 6.42 10.27 12.05
C MET A 69 6.09 10.64 10.60
N TYR A 70 4.95 10.19 10.09
CA TYR A 70 4.62 10.31 8.66
C TYR A 70 3.42 11.20 8.36
N GLY A 71 2.65 11.60 9.37
CA GLY A 71 1.51 12.50 9.21
C GLY A 71 0.28 11.85 8.56
N MET A 72 0.24 10.50 8.46
CA MET A 72 -0.95 9.83 7.93
C MET A 72 -2.06 9.74 8.99
N PRO A 73 -3.35 9.85 8.57
CA PRO A 73 -4.49 9.79 9.48
C PRO A 73 -4.70 8.38 10.02
N ILE A 74 -4.06 8.09 11.13
CA ILE A 74 -4.15 6.83 11.86
C ILE A 74 -4.75 7.12 13.24
N ASP A 75 -5.89 6.52 13.55
CA ASP A 75 -6.41 6.46 14.89
C ASP A 75 -5.63 5.42 15.69
N TRP A 76 -5.01 5.86 16.78
CA TRP A 76 -4.27 5.01 17.71
C TRP A 76 -5.02 4.73 19.01
N SER A 77 -6.31 5.01 19.07
CA SER A 77 -7.17 4.59 20.17
C SER A 77 -7.06 3.09 20.37
N GLU A 78 -7.19 2.66 21.61
CA GLU A 78 -7.16 1.24 21.93
C GLU A 78 -8.31 0.51 21.26
N ARG A 79 -7.99 -0.53 20.51
CA ARG A 79 -8.98 -1.36 19.84
C ARG A 79 -9.51 -2.43 20.76
N VAL A 80 -10.77 -2.81 20.59
CA VAL A 80 -11.40 -3.91 21.35
C VAL A 80 -10.68 -5.25 21.13
N ARG A 81 -10.09 -5.44 19.95
CA ARG A 81 -9.29 -6.60 19.57
C ARG A 81 -8.42 -6.26 18.35
N VAL A 82 -7.51 -7.16 18.00
CA VAL A 82 -6.77 -7.11 16.75
C VAL A 82 -7.45 -8.02 15.72
N ALA A 83 -7.62 -7.52 14.50
CA ALA A 83 -8.18 -8.26 13.38
C ALA A 83 -7.10 -8.91 12.52
N PRO A 84 -7.24 -10.18 12.10
CA PRO A 84 -6.40 -10.75 11.05
C PRO A 84 -6.70 -10.09 9.70
N SER A 85 -5.67 -10.02 8.83
CA SER A 85 -5.80 -9.36 7.53
C SER A 85 -6.27 -10.26 6.38
N ILE A 86 -6.30 -11.57 6.58
CA ILE A 86 -6.55 -12.54 5.50
C ILE A 86 -7.88 -12.32 4.79
N ARG A 87 -8.97 -11.98 5.50
CA ARG A 87 -10.28 -11.74 4.87
C ARG A 87 -10.25 -10.52 3.96
N ALA A 88 -9.63 -9.44 4.39
CA ALA A 88 -9.45 -8.25 3.58
C ALA A 88 -8.52 -8.50 2.38
N CYS A 89 -7.43 -9.25 2.55
CA CYS A 89 -6.57 -9.67 1.44
C CYS A 89 -7.32 -10.53 0.41
N ARG A 90 -8.17 -11.45 0.88
CA ARG A 90 -9.04 -12.27 0.02
C ARG A 90 -10.03 -11.42 -0.77
N ALA A 91 -10.67 -10.45 -0.14
CA ALA A 91 -11.58 -9.52 -0.81
C ALA A 91 -10.86 -8.67 -1.88
N LEU A 92 -9.61 -8.27 -1.63
CA LEU A 92 -8.77 -7.59 -2.63
C LEU A 92 -8.43 -8.47 -3.82
N VAL A 93 -8.00 -9.72 -3.59
CA VAL A 93 -7.72 -10.67 -4.67
C VAL A 93 -8.99 -10.98 -5.47
N ALA A 94 -10.12 -11.14 -4.79
CA ALA A 94 -11.41 -11.30 -5.44
C ALA A 94 -11.76 -10.11 -6.34
N THR A 95 -11.50 -8.89 -5.85
CA THR A 95 -11.67 -7.65 -6.64
C THR A 95 -10.75 -7.65 -7.86
N ARG A 96 -9.45 -7.93 -7.68
CA ARG A 96 -8.46 -8.00 -8.77
C ARG A 96 -8.88 -8.95 -9.90
N LEU A 97 -9.38 -10.12 -9.56
CA LEU A 97 -9.74 -11.15 -10.55
C LEU A 97 -11.00 -10.81 -11.35
N ARG A 98 -11.91 -10.01 -10.82
CA ARG A 98 -13.20 -9.77 -11.45
C ARG A 98 -13.47 -8.31 -11.81
N TRP A 99 -12.88 -7.37 -11.06
CA TRP A 99 -12.99 -5.92 -11.27
C TRP A 99 -11.62 -5.26 -11.07
N PRO A 100 -10.61 -5.59 -11.92
CA PRO A 100 -9.23 -5.16 -11.72
C PRO A 100 -9.08 -3.63 -11.64
N GLU A 101 -9.93 -2.87 -12.34
CA GLU A 101 -9.94 -1.41 -12.29
C GLU A 101 -10.39 -0.84 -10.93
N ARG A 102 -10.97 -1.67 -10.06
CA ARG A 102 -11.42 -1.30 -8.71
C ARG A 102 -10.46 -1.73 -7.60
N GLU A 103 -9.44 -2.52 -7.88
CA GLU A 103 -8.53 -3.08 -6.88
C GLU A 103 -7.85 -1.97 -6.04
N ALA A 104 -7.33 -0.94 -6.70
CA ALA A 104 -6.68 0.18 -6.01
C ALA A 104 -7.65 0.97 -5.11
N ALA A 105 -8.89 1.16 -5.56
CA ALA A 105 -9.94 1.81 -4.77
C ALA A 105 -10.31 0.94 -3.55
N MET A 106 -10.47 -0.35 -3.73
CA MET A 106 -10.78 -1.30 -2.64
C MET A 106 -9.65 -1.31 -1.59
N LEU A 107 -8.39 -1.38 -2.01
CA LEU A 107 -7.25 -1.30 -1.09
C LEU A 107 -7.26 0.01 -0.30
N ARG A 108 -7.50 1.13 -0.98
CA ARG A 108 -7.60 2.45 -0.34
C ARG A 108 -8.68 2.47 0.73
N ARG A 109 -9.89 1.96 0.43
CA ARG A 109 -11.02 1.96 1.37
C ARG A 109 -10.77 1.07 2.58
N LEU A 110 -10.26 -0.14 2.37
CA LEU A 110 -9.88 -1.03 3.47
C LEU A 110 -8.86 -0.38 4.41
N ARG A 111 -7.87 0.33 3.88
CA ARG A 111 -6.88 1.05 4.70
C ARG A 111 -7.49 2.21 5.46
N VAL A 112 -8.30 3.04 4.80
CA VAL A 112 -8.98 4.18 5.44
C VAL A 112 -9.84 3.71 6.61
N LEU A 113 -10.67 2.69 6.42
CA LEU A 113 -11.54 2.13 7.45
C LEU A 113 -10.72 1.48 8.58
N ASN A 114 -9.71 0.67 8.22
CA ASN A 114 -8.85 0.06 9.22
C ASN A 114 -8.14 1.09 10.10
N PHE A 115 -7.57 2.13 9.50
CA PHE A 115 -6.84 3.15 10.27
C PHE A 115 -7.75 4.21 10.90
N ALA A 116 -9.04 4.21 10.59
CA ALA A 116 -10.08 4.92 11.33
C ALA A 116 -10.64 4.12 12.53
N GLY A 117 -10.23 2.83 12.70
CA GLY A 117 -10.62 2.02 13.87
C GLY A 117 -11.43 0.78 13.56
N GLU A 118 -11.89 0.59 12.32
CA GLU A 118 -12.68 -0.58 11.93
C GLU A 118 -11.81 -1.85 11.83
N LEU A 119 -12.44 -3.01 11.90
CA LEU A 119 -11.78 -4.31 11.95
C LEU A 119 -11.88 -5.01 10.58
N LEU A 120 -10.74 -5.38 10.00
CA LEU A 120 -10.64 -5.94 8.64
C LEU A 120 -11.22 -7.35 8.46
N ASP A 121 -11.62 -8.01 9.51
CA ASP A 121 -12.29 -9.31 9.48
C ASP A 121 -13.79 -9.22 9.73
N ASP A 122 -14.34 -8.04 10.02
CA ASP A 122 -15.78 -7.82 10.13
C ASP A 122 -16.40 -7.71 8.75
N SER A 123 -17.55 -8.37 8.58
CA SER A 123 -18.28 -8.35 7.31
C SER A 123 -18.75 -6.95 6.95
N ASP A 124 -19.27 -6.20 7.93
CA ASP A 124 -19.76 -4.83 7.72
C ASP A 124 -18.64 -3.91 7.21
N THR A 125 -17.41 -4.03 7.74
CA THR A 125 -16.24 -3.29 7.26
C THR A 125 -15.90 -3.63 5.80
N LEU A 126 -15.92 -4.92 5.44
CA LEU A 126 -15.65 -5.36 4.08
C LEU A 126 -16.72 -4.89 3.09
N GLU A 127 -18.00 -4.96 3.49
CA GLU A 127 -19.12 -4.47 2.70
C GLU A 127 -19.06 -2.96 2.51
N HIS A 128 -18.79 -2.20 3.55
CA HIS A 128 -18.61 -0.76 3.50
C HIS A 128 -17.43 -0.35 2.59
N ALA A 129 -16.29 -1.06 2.68
CA ALA A 129 -15.17 -0.83 1.79
C ALA A 129 -15.53 -1.11 0.31
N ALA A 130 -16.26 -2.19 0.05
CA ALA A 130 -16.71 -2.56 -1.29
C ALA A 130 -17.69 -1.54 -1.87
N GLU A 131 -18.68 -1.11 -1.09
CA GLU A 131 -19.64 -0.07 -1.46
C GLU A 131 -18.93 1.23 -1.84
N GLN A 132 -18.03 1.72 -0.98
CA GLN A 132 -17.26 2.94 -1.24
C GLN A 132 -16.28 2.80 -2.41
N ALA A 133 -15.85 1.59 -2.75
CA ALA A 133 -15.05 1.30 -3.93
C ALA A 133 -15.88 1.16 -5.21
N GLY A 134 -17.22 1.24 -5.11
CA GLY A 134 -18.14 1.08 -6.24
C GLY A 134 -18.23 -0.35 -6.76
N LEU A 135 -18.10 -1.33 -5.86
CA LEU A 135 -18.19 -2.77 -6.16
C LEU A 135 -19.60 -3.31 -5.85
N PRO A 136 -20.07 -4.34 -6.56
CA PRO A 136 -21.31 -5.04 -6.24
C PRO A 136 -21.11 -5.91 -4.99
N VAL A 137 -21.48 -5.40 -3.81
CA VAL A 137 -21.17 -5.97 -2.49
C VAL A 137 -21.52 -7.44 -2.37
N ALA A 138 -22.77 -7.82 -2.72
CA ALA A 138 -23.23 -9.21 -2.61
C ALA A 138 -22.47 -10.17 -3.55
N GLU A 139 -22.11 -9.71 -4.75
CA GLU A 139 -21.33 -10.50 -5.71
C GLU A 139 -19.89 -10.67 -5.24
N LEU A 140 -19.27 -9.61 -4.70
CA LEU A 140 -17.92 -9.68 -4.14
C LEU A 140 -17.87 -10.64 -2.96
N ALA A 141 -18.82 -10.55 -2.03
CA ALA A 141 -18.90 -11.43 -0.87
C ALA A 141 -19.01 -12.92 -1.29
N ALA A 142 -19.89 -13.22 -2.26
CA ALA A 142 -20.03 -14.57 -2.78
C ALA A 142 -18.80 -15.06 -3.56
N TRP A 143 -18.11 -14.17 -4.28
CA TRP A 143 -16.93 -14.48 -5.07
C TRP A 143 -15.66 -14.63 -4.22
N ALA A 144 -15.55 -13.93 -3.09
CA ALA A 144 -14.36 -13.94 -2.24
C ALA A 144 -13.99 -15.33 -1.69
N ASP A 145 -14.96 -16.24 -1.57
CA ASP A 145 -14.75 -17.61 -1.10
C ASP A 145 -14.53 -18.63 -2.24
N ALA A 146 -14.44 -18.17 -3.50
CA ALA A 146 -14.21 -19.04 -4.64
C ALA A 146 -12.81 -19.67 -4.63
N PRO A 147 -12.67 -20.94 -5.11
CA PRO A 147 -11.38 -21.63 -5.17
C PRO A 147 -10.30 -20.87 -5.96
N GLU A 148 -10.71 -20.14 -6.99
CA GLU A 148 -9.80 -19.33 -7.83
C GLU A 148 -9.21 -18.17 -7.05
N VAL A 149 -9.99 -17.55 -6.16
CA VAL A 149 -9.54 -16.48 -5.26
C VAL A 149 -8.55 -17.03 -4.24
N GLU A 150 -8.85 -18.17 -3.64
CA GLU A 150 -7.95 -18.85 -2.70
C GLU A 150 -6.62 -19.23 -3.39
N ALA A 151 -6.67 -19.75 -4.61
CA ALA A 151 -5.47 -20.11 -5.38
C ALA A 151 -4.60 -18.88 -5.67
N ALA A 152 -5.20 -17.80 -6.16
CA ALA A 152 -4.49 -16.55 -6.45
C ALA A 152 -3.92 -15.89 -5.18
N LEU A 153 -4.65 -15.93 -4.06
CA LEU A 153 -4.14 -15.45 -2.78
C LEU A 153 -2.92 -16.24 -2.31
N ARG A 154 -2.94 -17.57 -2.48
CA ARG A 154 -1.80 -18.43 -2.16
C ARG A 154 -0.59 -18.13 -3.05
N GLU A 155 -0.79 -17.85 -4.33
CA GLU A 155 0.29 -17.42 -5.24
C GLU A 155 0.92 -16.12 -4.76
N ASP A 156 0.14 -15.12 -4.36
CA ASP A 156 0.63 -13.88 -3.76
C ASP A 156 1.47 -14.16 -2.50
N MET A 157 0.95 -15.01 -1.60
CA MET A 157 1.64 -15.37 -0.35
C MET A 157 2.97 -16.10 -0.62
N VAL A 158 3.01 -16.99 -1.60
CA VAL A 158 4.25 -17.69 -2.02
C VAL A 158 5.23 -16.69 -2.61
N GLY A 159 4.78 -15.81 -3.51
CA GLY A 159 5.61 -14.75 -4.09
C GLY A 159 6.21 -13.83 -3.03
N ALA A 160 5.40 -13.41 -2.06
CA ALA A 160 5.85 -12.57 -0.95
C ALA A 160 6.88 -13.26 -0.04
N ARG A 161 6.90 -14.59 0.01
CA ARG A 161 7.83 -15.43 0.79
C ARG A 161 9.01 -15.94 -0.04
N SER A 162 9.11 -15.51 -1.29
CA SER A 162 10.18 -15.87 -2.22
C SER A 162 10.89 -14.63 -2.77
N PRO A 163 11.50 -13.79 -1.90
CA PRO A 163 12.18 -12.59 -2.35
C PRO A 163 13.28 -12.91 -3.36
N SER A 164 13.49 -12.02 -4.32
CA SER A 164 14.51 -12.17 -5.35
C SER A 164 15.91 -12.26 -4.76
N PRO A 165 16.88 -12.82 -5.48
CA PRO A 165 18.29 -12.79 -5.08
C PRO A 165 18.81 -11.37 -4.84
N ALA A 166 18.38 -10.40 -5.67
CA ALA A 166 18.76 -8.99 -5.52
C ALA A 166 18.21 -8.39 -4.22
N SER A 167 16.96 -8.67 -3.87
CA SER A 167 16.36 -8.25 -2.60
C SER A 167 17.05 -8.89 -1.39
N ARG A 168 17.44 -10.17 -1.50
CA ARG A 168 18.18 -10.88 -0.44
C ARG A 168 19.58 -10.32 -0.22
N ALA A 169 20.24 -9.87 -1.30
CA ALA A 169 21.58 -9.29 -1.23
C ALA A 169 21.59 -7.88 -0.61
N GLN A 170 20.45 -7.20 -0.56
CA GLN A 170 20.30 -5.91 0.08
C GLN A 170 20.12 -6.10 1.60
N ASP A 171 21.16 -5.85 2.39
CA ASP A 171 21.06 -5.79 3.86
C ASP A 171 20.36 -4.48 4.30
N SER A 172 19.09 -4.39 4.04
CA SER A 172 18.34 -3.13 4.11
C SER A 172 17.20 -3.12 5.13
N GLY A 173 17.03 -4.20 5.90
CA GLY A 173 15.86 -4.33 6.81
C GLY A 173 14.51 -4.44 6.09
N GLY A 174 14.51 -4.46 4.76
CA GLY A 174 13.31 -4.64 3.92
C GLY A 174 12.87 -6.08 3.76
N LEU A 175 13.60 -7.02 4.36
CA LEU A 175 13.20 -8.42 4.47
C LEU A 175 13.11 -8.79 5.96
N ARG A 176 12.09 -9.54 6.32
CA ARG A 176 11.95 -10.06 7.69
C ARG A 176 12.70 -11.37 7.82
N PRO A 177 13.62 -11.50 8.78
CA PRO A 177 14.11 -12.80 9.19
C PRO A 177 12.98 -13.61 9.82
N PRO A 178 13.06 -14.95 9.81
CA PRO A 178 12.21 -15.76 10.66
C PRO A 178 12.37 -15.26 12.12
N SER A 179 11.26 -15.01 12.79
CA SER A 179 11.30 -14.57 14.18
C SER A 179 11.60 -15.77 15.07
N PRO A 180 12.66 -15.76 15.89
CA PRO A 180 12.90 -16.80 16.88
C PRO A 180 11.80 -16.86 17.95
N ASP A 181 10.97 -15.83 18.04
CA ASP A 181 9.89 -15.68 19.02
C ASP A 181 8.52 -15.67 18.33
N ALA A 182 8.30 -16.69 17.49
CA ALA A 182 7.08 -16.90 16.72
C ALA A 182 5.79 -16.83 17.55
N SER A 183 5.88 -17.21 18.82
CA SER A 183 4.74 -17.24 19.74
C SER A 183 4.26 -15.86 20.18
N ARG A 184 5.02 -14.79 19.89
CA ARG A 184 4.73 -13.43 20.32
C ARG A 184 4.49 -12.43 19.17
N SER A 185 4.56 -12.88 17.92
CA SER A 185 4.29 -12.02 16.76
C SER A 185 2.85 -12.18 16.33
N VAL A 186 2.11 -11.07 16.15
CA VAL A 186 0.80 -11.05 15.48
C VAL A 186 0.91 -11.64 14.09
N TYR A 187 2.10 -11.53 13.51
CA TYR A 187 2.39 -12.01 12.19
C TYR A 187 3.07 -13.37 12.32
N PRO A 188 2.47 -14.45 11.76
CA PRO A 188 3.09 -15.76 11.81
C PRO A 188 4.54 -15.63 11.34
N PRO A 189 5.47 -16.33 11.99
CA PRO A 189 6.85 -16.34 11.54
C PRO A 189 6.87 -16.89 10.13
N VAL A 190 7.80 -16.40 9.34
CA VAL A 190 8.21 -17.14 8.16
C VAL A 190 8.83 -18.42 8.69
N THR A 191 8.09 -19.51 8.64
CA THR A 191 8.60 -20.84 9.01
C THR A 191 9.44 -21.32 7.85
N GLY A 192 10.75 -21.29 8.02
CA GLY A 192 11.72 -21.74 7.03
C GLY A 192 13.15 -21.49 7.49
N PRO A 193 14.15 -22.04 6.77
CA PRO A 193 15.55 -21.73 7.04
C PRO A 193 15.80 -20.23 6.97
N GLU A 194 16.88 -19.74 7.60
CA GLU A 194 17.28 -18.32 7.60
C GLU A 194 17.32 -17.68 6.20
N GLU A 195 17.40 -18.48 5.15
CA GLU A 195 17.37 -18.08 3.75
C GLU A 195 15.96 -17.72 3.24
N GLU A 196 14.91 -18.18 3.91
CA GLU A 196 13.51 -17.94 3.54
C GLU A 196 12.96 -16.68 4.24
N ARG A 197 13.48 -15.54 3.84
CA ARG A 197 12.94 -14.24 4.26
C ARG A 197 11.76 -13.86 3.39
N ARG A 198 10.71 -13.27 3.98
CA ARG A 198 9.62 -12.66 3.22
C ARG A 198 9.85 -11.17 3.01
N TYR A 199 9.24 -10.62 1.97
CA TYR A 199 9.09 -9.18 1.85
C TYR A 199 8.37 -8.59 3.06
N THR A 200 8.81 -7.42 3.53
CA THR A 200 8.03 -6.58 4.44
C THR A 200 6.98 -5.81 3.64
N CYS A 201 5.99 -5.24 4.33
CA CYS A 201 5.07 -4.28 3.74
C CYS A 201 5.50 -2.86 4.12
N PRO A 202 5.65 -1.96 3.12
CA PRO A 202 5.65 -2.23 1.68
C PRO A 202 6.99 -2.78 1.20
N SER A 203 7.01 -3.49 0.06
CA SER A 203 8.20 -3.78 -0.74
C SER A 203 7.83 -3.71 -2.21
N TYR A 204 8.81 -3.42 -3.08
CA TYR A 204 8.54 -3.18 -4.48
C TYR A 204 9.57 -3.85 -5.39
N GLU A 205 9.10 -4.36 -6.52
CA GLU A 205 9.91 -4.76 -7.65
C GLU A 205 9.52 -3.89 -8.84
N LEU A 206 10.47 -3.12 -9.35
CA LEU A 206 10.27 -2.32 -10.54
C LEU A 206 10.84 -3.09 -11.73
N LEU A 207 10.03 -3.32 -12.73
CA LEU A 207 10.35 -4.12 -13.90
C LEU A 207 10.20 -3.27 -15.16
N ARG A 208 11.13 -3.39 -16.07
CA ARG A 208 10.93 -2.86 -17.42
C ARG A 208 10.01 -3.81 -18.19
N ALA A 209 8.83 -3.33 -18.57
CA ALA A 209 7.84 -4.12 -19.28
C ALA A 209 8.06 -4.13 -20.81
N THR A 210 8.75 -3.10 -21.36
CA THR A 210 9.09 -3.01 -22.79
C THR A 210 10.59 -3.17 -22.98
N PRO A 211 11.06 -3.80 -24.09
CA PRO A 211 12.48 -3.87 -24.39
C PRO A 211 13.11 -2.47 -24.48
N PRO A 212 14.32 -2.25 -23.95
CA PRO A 212 15.02 -0.98 -24.08
C PRO A 212 15.43 -0.76 -25.56
N PRO A 213 15.68 0.47 -25.98
CA PRO A 213 16.35 0.74 -27.25
C PRO A 213 17.68 -0.06 -27.34
N ALA A 214 18.06 -0.50 -28.54
CA ALA A 214 19.14 -1.46 -28.77
C ALA A 214 20.51 -1.08 -28.15
N ASP A 215 20.75 0.21 -27.95
CA ASP A 215 22.04 0.75 -27.48
C ASP A 215 21.99 1.18 -25.98
N TRP A 216 20.95 0.81 -25.26
CA TRP A 216 20.74 1.31 -23.90
C TRP A 216 21.14 0.28 -22.83
N PRO A 217 22.14 0.54 -21.99
CA PRO A 217 22.57 -0.34 -20.91
C PRO A 217 21.66 -0.21 -19.67
N THR A 218 20.37 -0.39 -19.81
CA THR A 218 19.45 -0.27 -18.68
C THR A 218 19.28 -1.59 -17.93
N ALA A 219 19.16 -1.49 -16.62
CA ALA A 219 18.67 -2.59 -15.80
C ALA A 219 17.27 -3.02 -16.29
N GLN A 220 16.97 -4.32 -16.21
CA GLN A 220 15.63 -4.83 -16.52
C GLN A 220 14.75 -4.88 -15.27
N ARG A 221 15.36 -4.77 -14.08
CA ARG A 221 14.73 -4.88 -12.80
C ARG A 221 15.50 -4.10 -11.73
N VAL A 222 14.78 -3.41 -10.85
CA VAL A 222 15.29 -2.82 -9.61
C VAL A 222 14.38 -3.24 -8.47
N ASP A 223 14.95 -3.81 -7.41
CA ASP A 223 14.21 -4.21 -6.23
C ASP A 223 14.41 -3.19 -5.12
N LEU A 224 13.31 -2.80 -4.49
CA LEU A 224 13.26 -1.87 -3.36
C LEU A 224 12.53 -2.53 -2.18
N PRO A 225 13.19 -3.46 -1.46
CA PRO A 225 12.58 -4.10 -0.30
C PRO A 225 12.42 -3.10 0.86
N GLY A 226 11.25 -3.12 1.49
CA GLY A 226 10.93 -2.25 2.62
C GLY A 226 10.50 -0.85 2.25
N PHE A 227 10.19 -0.07 3.29
CA PHE A 227 9.81 1.33 3.15
C PHE A 227 11.02 2.17 2.69
N ARG A 228 10.84 2.91 1.59
CA ARG A 228 11.89 3.75 0.99
C ARG A 228 11.39 5.19 0.80
N PRO A 229 12.29 6.18 0.77
CA PRO A 229 11.93 7.53 0.39
C PRO A 229 11.60 7.61 -1.11
N VAL A 230 10.85 8.64 -1.53
CA VAL A 230 10.36 8.75 -2.92
C VAL A 230 11.51 8.84 -3.93
N GLU A 231 12.61 9.45 -3.57
CA GLU A 231 13.80 9.61 -4.40
C GLU A 231 14.41 8.25 -4.82
N ALA A 232 14.26 7.23 -3.98
CA ALA A 232 14.72 5.88 -4.33
C ALA A 232 13.90 5.28 -5.47
N TYR A 233 12.60 5.53 -5.50
CA TYR A 233 11.73 5.09 -6.60
C TYR A 233 11.98 5.88 -7.87
N GLU A 234 12.12 7.20 -7.78
CA GLU A 234 12.41 8.06 -8.92
C GLU A 234 13.76 7.68 -9.55
N ALA A 235 14.80 7.45 -8.73
CA ALA A 235 16.08 6.98 -9.22
C ALA A 235 16.00 5.59 -9.89
N ALA A 236 15.22 4.66 -9.32
CA ALA A 236 15.00 3.35 -9.91
C ALA A 236 14.28 3.45 -11.26
N ILE A 237 13.25 4.28 -11.36
CA ILE A 237 12.51 4.52 -12.61
C ILE A 237 13.42 5.16 -13.65
N ALA A 238 14.19 6.18 -13.29
CA ALA A 238 15.13 6.83 -14.19
C ALA A 238 16.21 5.87 -14.72
N ASN A 239 16.63 4.88 -13.92
CA ASN A 239 17.57 3.85 -14.36
C ASN A 239 16.92 2.78 -15.24
N LEU A 240 15.65 2.47 -15.01
CA LEU A 240 14.91 1.47 -15.78
C LEU A 240 14.42 2.01 -17.13
N ALA A 241 13.88 3.23 -17.11
CA ALA A 241 13.18 3.82 -18.25
C ALA A 241 13.43 5.34 -18.30
N PRO A 242 14.65 5.76 -18.64
CA PRO A 242 15.04 7.18 -18.68
C PRO A 242 14.28 8.00 -19.76
N GLU A 243 13.59 7.32 -20.66
CA GLU A 243 12.73 7.96 -21.67
C GLU A 243 11.38 8.43 -21.11
N LEU A 244 11.00 8.06 -19.90
CA LEU A 244 9.73 8.48 -19.31
C LEU A 244 9.68 9.99 -19.07
N THR A 245 8.55 10.57 -19.41
CA THR A 245 8.32 12.00 -19.21
C THR A 245 7.72 12.26 -17.85
N ARG A 246 8.40 13.07 -17.05
CA ARG A 246 7.92 13.51 -15.76
C ARG A 246 6.93 14.67 -15.89
N ARG A 247 5.74 14.56 -15.31
CA ARG A 247 4.80 15.68 -15.19
C ARG A 247 5.39 16.76 -14.28
N PRO A 248 5.19 18.06 -14.56
CA PRO A 248 5.53 19.14 -13.63
C PRO A 248 4.82 19.00 -12.28
N ASP A 249 5.40 19.61 -11.26
CA ASP A 249 4.76 19.70 -9.95
C ASP A 249 3.42 20.46 -10.05
N PRO A 250 2.43 20.13 -9.20
CA PRO A 250 1.12 20.77 -9.26
C PRO A 250 1.22 22.26 -8.93
N ALA A 251 0.36 23.05 -9.55
CA ALA A 251 0.32 24.49 -9.33
C ALA A 251 -0.38 24.87 -8.00
N SER A 252 -1.16 23.95 -7.41
CA SER A 252 -1.89 24.17 -6.17
C SER A 252 -2.36 22.88 -5.50
N VAL A 253 -2.69 22.93 -4.22
CA VAL A 253 -3.30 21.80 -3.47
C VAL A 253 -4.67 21.42 -4.04
N GLN A 254 -5.43 22.39 -4.58
CA GLN A 254 -6.71 22.11 -5.23
C GLN A 254 -6.55 21.28 -6.51
N GLU A 255 -5.49 21.53 -7.28
CA GLU A 255 -5.20 20.73 -8.46
C GLU A 255 -4.96 19.26 -8.08
N VAL A 256 -4.24 19.02 -6.97
CA VAL A 256 -3.99 17.66 -6.47
C VAL A 256 -5.29 16.98 -6.06
N LEU A 257 -6.14 17.66 -5.28
CA LEU A 257 -7.43 17.10 -4.87
C LEU A 257 -8.37 16.84 -6.05
N ALA A 258 -8.41 17.75 -7.03
CA ALA A 258 -9.21 17.57 -8.24
C ALA A 258 -8.71 16.39 -9.09
N TRP A 259 -7.39 16.26 -9.22
CA TRP A 259 -6.77 15.14 -9.95
C TRP A 259 -7.04 13.80 -9.28
N ALA A 260 -6.92 13.74 -7.94
CA ALA A 260 -7.13 12.50 -7.20
C ALA A 260 -8.60 12.05 -7.23
N GLY A 261 -9.56 12.98 -7.21
CA GLY A 261 -11.00 12.71 -7.18
C GLY A 261 -11.47 11.95 -5.92
N ILE A 262 -10.62 11.84 -4.91
CA ILE A 262 -10.87 11.18 -3.63
C ILE A 262 -10.33 12.03 -2.48
N PRO A 263 -10.83 11.87 -1.25
CA PRO A 263 -10.25 12.53 -0.09
C PRO A 263 -8.79 12.10 0.15
N LEU A 264 -7.90 13.08 0.37
CA LEU A 264 -6.47 12.88 0.62
C LEU A 264 -6.05 13.41 1.99
N ALA A 265 -5.08 12.74 2.62
CA ALA A 265 -4.42 13.22 3.83
C ALA A 265 -3.48 14.41 3.52
N THR A 266 -3.19 15.24 4.52
CA THR A 266 -2.22 16.34 4.38
C THR A 266 -0.87 15.80 3.87
N ALA A 267 -0.39 14.69 4.43
CA ALA A 267 0.87 14.07 4.04
C ALA A 267 0.90 13.56 2.58
N GLU A 268 -0.25 13.16 2.05
CA GLU A 268 -0.40 12.71 0.66
C GLU A 268 -0.34 13.90 -0.30
N VAL A 269 -1.07 14.96 0.00
CA VAL A 269 -1.03 16.19 -0.81
C VAL A 269 0.36 16.82 -0.76
N ALA A 270 0.98 16.88 0.41
CA ALA A 270 2.34 17.39 0.59
C ALA A 270 3.37 16.63 -0.26
N ALA A 271 3.29 15.31 -0.28
CA ALA A 271 4.17 14.49 -1.10
C ALA A 271 3.96 14.74 -2.61
N VAL A 272 2.72 14.90 -3.07
CA VAL A 272 2.43 15.21 -4.48
C VAL A 272 2.91 16.59 -4.86
N CYS A 273 2.78 17.59 -3.97
CA CYS A 273 3.26 18.96 -4.19
C CYS A 273 4.77 19.13 -4.02
N ASP A 274 5.47 18.16 -3.43
CA ASP A 274 6.87 18.28 -3.02
C ASP A 274 7.10 19.44 -2.02
N LEU A 275 6.17 19.58 -1.05
CA LEU A 275 6.15 20.64 -0.05
C LEU A 275 6.07 20.07 1.37
N GLU A 276 6.40 20.91 2.35
CA GLU A 276 6.29 20.55 3.76
C GLU A 276 4.82 20.47 4.24
N GLN A 277 4.50 19.48 5.06
CA GLN A 277 3.13 19.25 5.53
C GLN A 277 2.49 20.46 6.22
N PRO A 278 3.19 21.26 7.07
CA PRO A 278 2.59 22.45 7.70
C PRO A 278 2.17 23.52 6.69
N GLU A 279 2.93 23.71 5.63
CA GLU A 279 2.61 24.65 4.55
C GLU A 279 1.34 24.21 3.80
N VAL A 280 1.34 22.96 3.34
CA VAL A 280 0.21 22.35 2.62
C VAL A 280 -1.07 22.35 3.48
N ARG A 281 -0.96 22.02 4.78
CA ARG A 281 -2.10 22.08 5.69
C ARG A 281 -2.70 23.48 5.77
N GLY A 282 -1.86 24.51 5.79
CA GLY A 282 -2.31 25.92 5.79
C GLY A 282 -3.06 26.30 4.51
N GLU A 283 -2.66 25.77 3.36
CA GLU A 283 -3.36 25.98 2.08
C GLU A 283 -4.67 25.20 2.01
N LEU A 284 -4.65 23.92 2.37
CA LEU A 284 -5.82 23.05 2.41
C LEU A 284 -6.94 23.61 3.31
N ALA A 285 -6.58 24.15 4.49
CA ALA A 285 -7.53 24.74 5.42
C ALA A 285 -8.29 25.95 4.84
N ARG A 286 -7.77 26.60 3.81
CA ARG A 286 -8.43 27.73 3.11
C ARG A 286 -9.26 27.27 1.90
N ALA A 287 -9.04 26.07 1.41
CA ALA A 287 -9.48 25.66 0.07
C ALA A 287 -10.33 24.38 0.03
N ALA A 288 -10.40 23.61 1.11
CA ALA A 288 -11.00 22.28 1.11
C ALA A 288 -11.78 21.99 2.40
N ALA A 289 -12.71 21.05 2.33
CA ALA A 289 -13.39 20.49 3.49
C ALA A 289 -12.48 19.48 4.19
N PHE A 290 -12.60 19.37 5.51
CA PHE A 290 -11.74 18.51 6.34
C PHE A 290 -12.56 17.57 7.20
N GLU A 291 -12.23 16.28 7.14
CA GLU A 291 -12.76 15.24 7.99
C GLU A 291 -11.64 14.69 8.89
N PRO A 292 -11.71 14.88 10.22
CA PRO A 292 -10.63 14.51 11.13
C PRO A 292 -10.56 13.01 11.37
N VAL A 293 -9.33 12.44 11.37
CA VAL A 293 -9.03 11.07 11.78
C VAL A 293 -7.67 11.07 12.50
N GLY A 294 -7.63 10.65 13.76
CA GLY A 294 -6.39 10.62 14.55
C GLY A 294 -5.75 12.01 14.68
N VAL A 295 -4.50 12.17 14.25
CA VAL A 295 -3.75 13.46 14.31
C VAL A 295 -3.93 14.33 13.10
N ASP A 296 -4.49 13.82 12.03
CA ASP A 296 -4.76 14.53 10.79
C ASP A 296 -6.19 14.25 10.34
N GLY A 297 -6.42 13.94 9.10
CA GLY A 297 -7.71 13.64 8.50
C GLY A 297 -7.62 13.69 6.99
N TYR A 298 -8.79 13.79 6.39
CA TYR A 298 -8.90 13.79 4.93
C TYR A 298 -9.48 15.12 4.44
N TRP A 299 -8.91 15.61 3.35
CA TRP A 299 -9.31 16.83 2.66
C TRP A 299 -10.01 16.48 1.35
N SER A 300 -11.11 17.15 1.05
CA SER A 300 -11.85 17.02 -0.20
C SER A 300 -12.28 18.38 -0.73
N LEU A 301 -12.40 18.49 -2.05
CA LEU A 301 -13.10 19.63 -2.65
C LEU A 301 -14.59 19.49 -2.36
N GLY A 302 -15.23 20.61 -2.00
CA GLY A 302 -16.68 20.71 -1.78
C GLY A 302 -17.49 20.53 -3.07
#